data_5112171f9ac38e7e623b288a12f4e95d
#
_entry.id   5112171f9ac38e7e623b288a12f4e95d
#
_cell.length_a   1.000
_cell.length_b   1.000
_cell.length_c   1.000
_cell.angle_alpha   90.00
_cell.angle_beta   90.00
_cell.angle_gamma   90.00
#
_symmetry.space_group_name_H-M   'P 1'
#
loop_
_entity.id
_entity.type
_entity.pdbx_description
1 polymer ?
#
loop_
_entity_poly.entity_id
_entity_poly.type
_entity_poly.pdbx_seq_one_letter_code
_entity_poly.pdbx_strand_id
1 'polypeptide(L)'
;MKPFHRIVLVAATLALGLPLIGLSPLPASAASETSPAVEKMNAYVGCINRLSERSYDSRRRYFSWAKPSGPTGKERIIYGTYTIYDTSDCRKKVEAANAMEPHDAELEAAASAYADAVSKLEPLLKEADDYYSQENYKDDKMAKGKAMHPKLV
;
A
#
# COMPACT_ATOMS: atom_id res chain seq x y z
N MET A 1 47.37 -93.95 -15.31
CA MET A 1 47.33 -92.85 -14.34
C MET A 1 47.31 -91.53 -15.14
N LYS A 2 46.29 -90.75 -15.04
CA LYS A 2 46.02 -89.58 -15.89
C LYS A 2 46.53 -88.28 -15.20
N PRO A 3 47.27 -87.41 -15.88
CA PRO A 3 47.61 -86.10 -15.32
C PRO A 3 46.45 -85.11 -15.51
N PHE A 4 46.17 -84.38 -14.42
CA PHE A 4 45.15 -83.27 -14.39
C PHE A 4 45.71 -82.04 -15.07
N HIS A 5 44.94 -81.54 -16.07
CA HIS A 5 45.19 -80.24 -16.68
C HIS A 5 44.64 -79.17 -15.78
N ARG A 6 45.49 -78.26 -15.34
CA ARG A 6 45.08 -77.01 -14.66
C ARG A 6 44.65 -75.98 -15.71
N ILE A 7 43.38 -75.66 -15.68
CA ILE A 7 42.83 -74.53 -16.45
C ILE A 7 43.10 -73.28 -15.62
N VAL A 8 43.86 -72.35 -16.18
CA VAL A 8 44.05 -71.02 -15.63
C VAL A 8 42.99 -70.16 -16.20
N LEU A 9 42.03 -69.75 -15.37
CA LEU A 9 41.00 -68.76 -15.71
C LEU A 9 41.60 -67.36 -15.54
N VAL A 10 41.79 -66.63 -16.64
CA VAL A 10 42.14 -65.20 -16.64
C VAL A 10 40.85 -64.47 -16.51
N ALA A 11 40.58 -63.87 -15.36
CA ALA A 11 39.43 -62.93 -15.14
C ALA A 11 39.83 -61.59 -15.67
N ALA A 12 39.23 -61.20 -16.81
CA ALA A 12 39.28 -59.81 -17.31
C ALA A 12 38.27 -58.97 -16.55
N THR A 13 38.76 -58.17 -15.65
CA THR A 13 37.90 -57.12 -14.98
C THR A 13 37.68 -55.91 -15.92
N LEU A 14 36.50 -55.87 -16.51
CA LEU A 14 36.03 -54.69 -17.21
C LEU A 14 35.65 -53.62 -16.13
N ALA A 15 36.49 -52.59 -15.96
CA ALA A 15 36.14 -51.40 -15.18
C ALA A 15 35.21 -50.52 -16.02
N LEU A 16 33.87 -50.60 -15.75
CA LEU A 16 32.92 -49.60 -16.23
C LEU A 16 33.14 -48.34 -15.42
N GLY A 17 33.83 -47.36 -16.00
CA GLY A 17 33.88 -45.98 -15.50
C GLY A 17 32.51 -45.29 -15.74
N LEU A 18 31.68 -45.17 -14.68
CA LEU A 18 30.56 -44.28 -14.70
C LEU A 18 31.08 -42.83 -14.65
N PRO A 19 30.66 -41.95 -15.60
CA PRO A 19 30.94 -40.52 -15.44
C PRO A 19 30.12 -40.00 -14.25
N LEU A 20 30.80 -39.49 -13.22
CA LEU A 20 30.20 -38.65 -12.19
C LEU A 20 29.65 -37.42 -12.88
N ILE A 21 28.33 -37.42 -13.16
CA ILE A 21 27.61 -36.23 -13.56
C ILE A 21 27.63 -35.30 -12.33
N GLY A 22 28.53 -34.31 -12.36
CA GLY A 22 28.60 -33.29 -11.35
C GLY A 22 27.22 -32.55 -11.30
N LEU A 23 26.49 -32.75 -10.21
CA LEU A 23 25.35 -31.87 -9.87
C LEU A 23 25.97 -30.49 -9.64
N SER A 24 25.93 -29.63 -10.67
CA SER A 24 26.15 -28.21 -10.49
C SER A 24 25.02 -27.69 -9.57
N PRO A 25 25.35 -27.05 -8.43
CA PRO A 25 24.29 -26.40 -7.66
C PRO A 25 23.61 -25.37 -8.55
N LEU A 26 22.29 -25.50 -8.71
CA LEU A 26 21.48 -24.47 -9.32
C LEU A 26 21.78 -23.15 -8.59
N PRO A 27 22.03 -22.03 -9.30
CA PRO A 27 22.19 -20.76 -8.65
C PRO A 27 20.91 -20.53 -7.83
N ALA A 28 21.08 -20.36 -6.51
CA ALA A 28 20.00 -19.93 -5.65
C ALA A 28 19.39 -18.70 -6.31
N SER A 29 18.08 -18.74 -6.59
CA SER A 29 17.34 -17.62 -7.16
C SER A 29 17.64 -16.42 -6.28
N ALA A 30 18.44 -15.49 -6.76
CA ALA A 30 18.70 -14.23 -6.08
C ALA A 30 17.31 -13.61 -5.89
N ALA A 31 16.88 -13.50 -4.64
CA ALA A 31 15.71 -12.67 -4.33
C ALA A 31 15.95 -11.34 -5.02
N SER A 32 15.07 -10.96 -5.94
CA SER A 32 15.22 -9.72 -6.70
C SER A 32 15.20 -8.59 -5.68
N GLU A 33 16.36 -8.07 -5.32
CA GLU A 33 16.45 -6.91 -4.45
C GLU A 33 15.70 -5.79 -5.17
N THR A 34 14.65 -5.30 -4.54
CA THR A 34 13.88 -4.19 -5.06
C THR A 34 14.81 -2.98 -5.16
N SER A 35 14.93 -2.39 -6.34
CA SER A 35 15.82 -1.22 -6.49
C SER A 35 15.34 -0.06 -5.62
N PRO A 36 16.23 0.81 -5.12
CA PRO A 36 15.85 1.98 -4.32
C PRO A 36 14.77 2.86 -4.98
N ALA A 37 14.82 3.01 -6.28
CA ALA A 37 13.80 3.73 -7.05
C ALA A 37 12.41 3.09 -6.96
N VAL A 38 12.35 1.76 -7.00
CA VAL A 38 11.08 1.01 -6.86
C VAL A 38 10.58 1.08 -5.42
N GLU A 39 11.46 1.00 -4.43
CA GLU A 39 11.10 1.14 -3.02
C GLU A 39 10.53 2.53 -2.74
N LYS A 40 11.20 3.58 -3.21
CA LYS A 40 10.73 4.97 -3.15
C LYS A 40 9.34 5.14 -3.77
N MET A 41 9.13 4.62 -4.98
CA MET A 41 7.83 4.68 -5.65
C MET A 41 6.75 3.91 -4.88
N ASN A 42 7.07 2.74 -4.35
CA ASN A 42 6.13 1.94 -3.56
C ASN A 42 5.68 2.66 -2.28
N ALA A 43 6.55 3.44 -1.65
CA ALA A 43 6.20 4.25 -0.49
C ALA A 43 5.14 5.30 -0.85
N TYR A 44 5.30 6.02 -1.98
CA TYR A 44 4.32 7.00 -2.44
C TYR A 44 3.00 6.36 -2.85
N VAL A 45 3.06 5.30 -3.66
CA VAL A 45 1.87 4.56 -4.12
C VAL A 45 1.11 3.95 -2.93
N GLY A 46 1.82 3.39 -1.96
CA GLY A 46 1.23 2.82 -0.76
C GLY A 46 0.48 3.87 0.08
N CYS A 47 1.02 5.09 0.19
CA CYS A 47 0.34 6.20 0.84
C CYS A 47 -0.93 6.61 0.07
N ILE A 48 -0.84 6.80 -1.24
CA ILE A 48 -1.96 7.19 -2.10
C ILE A 48 -3.08 6.14 -2.03
N ASN A 49 -2.76 4.86 -2.25
CA ASN A 49 -3.75 3.78 -2.27
C ASN A 49 -4.49 3.65 -0.93
N ARG A 50 -3.80 3.87 0.19
CA ARG A 50 -4.40 3.78 1.53
C ARG A 50 -5.42 4.90 1.80
N LEU A 51 -5.18 6.10 1.31
CA LEU A 51 -5.91 7.29 1.72
C LEU A 51 -6.88 7.84 0.67
N SER A 52 -6.54 7.73 -0.63
CA SER A 52 -7.34 8.34 -1.70
C SER A 52 -8.73 7.74 -1.83
N GLU A 53 -8.84 6.41 -1.84
CA GLU A 53 -10.14 5.74 -1.98
C GLU A 53 -11.09 6.16 -0.85
N ARG A 54 -10.60 6.14 0.38
CA ARG A 54 -11.41 6.50 1.55
C ARG A 54 -11.81 7.97 1.56
N SER A 55 -10.92 8.85 1.12
CA SER A 55 -11.22 10.28 0.97
C SER A 55 -12.30 10.51 -0.09
N TYR A 56 -12.19 9.83 -1.23
CA TYR A 56 -13.18 9.89 -2.30
C TYR A 56 -14.54 9.34 -1.84
N ASP A 57 -14.55 8.23 -1.14
CA ASP A 57 -15.77 7.63 -0.59
C ASP A 57 -16.44 8.55 0.44
N SER A 58 -15.66 9.23 1.28
CA SER A 58 -16.19 10.23 2.22
C SER A 58 -16.88 11.38 1.48
N ARG A 59 -16.22 11.90 0.44
CA ARG A 59 -16.80 12.93 -0.42
C ARG A 59 -18.08 12.45 -1.11
N ARG A 60 -18.07 11.25 -1.67
CA ARG A 60 -19.24 10.65 -2.33
C ARG A 60 -20.40 10.46 -1.34
N ARG A 61 -20.11 9.97 -0.12
CA ARG A 61 -21.10 9.83 0.94
C ARG A 61 -21.70 11.17 1.32
N TYR A 62 -20.88 12.20 1.50
CA TYR A 62 -21.36 13.55 1.82
C TYR A 62 -22.32 14.06 0.77
N PHE A 63 -21.97 14.01 -0.51
CA PHE A 63 -22.83 14.47 -1.60
C PHE A 63 -24.00 13.54 -1.94
N SER A 64 -24.10 12.39 -1.32
CA SER A 64 -25.31 11.54 -1.48
C SER A 64 -26.52 12.11 -0.74
N TRP A 65 -26.30 13.03 0.18
CA TRP A 65 -27.38 13.67 0.97
C TRP A 65 -27.29 15.20 1.03
N ALA A 66 -26.10 15.77 1.07
CA ALA A 66 -25.90 17.22 1.05
C ALA A 66 -25.92 17.74 -0.39
N LYS A 67 -26.55 18.90 -0.59
CA LYS A 67 -26.55 19.60 -1.88
C LYS A 67 -25.19 20.28 -2.12
N PRO A 68 -24.84 20.60 -3.37
CA PRO A 68 -23.66 21.42 -3.67
C PRO A 68 -23.64 22.79 -2.97
N SER A 69 -24.80 23.31 -2.63
CA SER A 69 -24.96 24.59 -1.88
C SER A 69 -24.85 24.42 -0.36
N GLY A 70 -24.63 23.18 0.11
CA GLY A 70 -24.53 22.84 1.52
C GLY A 70 -25.77 22.19 2.13
N PRO A 71 -25.62 21.63 3.34
CA PRO A 71 -26.71 21.03 4.07
C PRO A 71 -27.67 22.10 4.60
N THR A 72 -28.96 21.77 4.61
CA THR A 72 -30.01 22.68 5.04
C THR A 72 -30.54 22.38 6.45
N GLY A 73 -30.38 21.13 6.91
CA GLY A 73 -31.00 20.59 8.13
C GLY A 73 -32.43 20.11 7.88
N LYS A 74 -32.89 20.09 6.63
CA LYS A 74 -34.21 19.57 6.20
C LYS A 74 -34.09 18.31 5.34
N GLU A 75 -32.91 17.76 5.22
CA GLU A 75 -32.64 16.51 4.49
C GLU A 75 -33.39 15.37 5.17
N ARG A 76 -34.04 14.52 4.36
CA ARG A 76 -34.79 13.37 4.85
C ARG A 76 -33.91 12.37 5.59
N ILE A 77 -32.68 12.22 5.11
CA ILE A 77 -31.66 11.34 5.68
C ILE A 77 -30.33 12.06 5.62
N ILE A 78 -29.59 12.06 6.70
CA ILE A 78 -28.26 12.62 6.82
C ILE A 78 -27.30 11.46 7.10
N TYR A 79 -26.47 11.12 6.11
CA TYR A 79 -25.52 10.01 6.23
C TYR A 79 -24.16 10.44 6.83
N GLY A 80 -23.90 11.74 6.93
CA GLY A 80 -22.61 12.26 7.37
C GLY A 80 -21.51 12.08 6.34
N THR A 81 -20.31 11.82 6.86
CA THR A 81 -19.10 11.56 6.10
C THR A 81 -18.53 10.19 6.47
N TYR A 82 -17.36 9.86 5.98
CA TYR A 82 -16.48 8.85 6.57
C TYR A 82 -15.22 9.53 7.07
N THR A 83 -14.63 9.01 8.14
CA THR A 83 -13.25 9.33 8.50
C THR A 83 -12.28 8.68 7.52
N ILE A 84 -11.08 9.23 7.40
CA ILE A 84 -9.95 8.56 6.73
C ILE A 84 -9.05 7.89 7.78
N TYR A 85 -8.14 7.05 7.30
CA TYR A 85 -7.17 6.41 8.18
C TYR A 85 -6.15 7.43 8.69
N ASP A 86 -5.46 7.09 9.78
CA ASP A 86 -4.33 7.85 10.32
C ASP A 86 -3.32 8.16 9.20
N THR A 87 -3.04 9.44 9.02
CA THR A 87 -2.17 9.98 7.97
C THR A 87 -0.72 10.11 8.39
N SER A 88 -0.39 9.90 9.67
CA SER A 88 0.97 10.06 10.19
C SER A 88 1.96 9.07 9.58
N ASP A 89 1.52 7.83 9.29
CA ASP A 89 2.33 6.81 8.64
C ASP A 89 2.66 7.18 7.18
N CYS A 90 1.70 7.77 6.46
CA CYS A 90 1.92 8.29 5.11
C CYS A 90 2.99 9.39 5.11
N ARG A 91 2.89 10.37 6.00
CA ARG A 91 3.88 11.44 6.13
C ARG A 91 5.29 10.90 6.36
N LYS A 92 5.45 9.99 7.34
CA LYS A 92 6.74 9.37 7.65
C LYS A 92 7.34 8.61 6.45
N LYS A 93 6.49 7.86 5.72
CA LYS A 93 6.92 7.13 4.53
C LYS A 93 7.34 8.05 3.40
N VAL A 94 6.62 9.14 3.17
CA VAL A 94 6.98 10.14 2.16
C VAL A 94 8.29 10.83 2.54
N GLU A 95 8.47 11.25 3.79
CA GLU A 95 9.72 11.84 4.27
C GLU A 95 10.93 10.90 4.10
N ALA A 96 10.76 9.62 4.48
CA ALA A 96 11.81 8.61 4.30
C ALA A 96 12.12 8.35 2.82
N ALA A 97 11.10 8.27 1.97
CA ALA A 97 11.26 8.07 0.53
C ALA A 97 11.95 9.27 -0.15
N ASN A 98 11.66 10.50 0.27
CA ASN A 98 12.31 11.70 -0.25
C ASN A 98 13.81 11.74 0.06
N ALA A 99 14.26 11.04 1.09
CA ALA A 99 15.69 10.90 1.43
C ALA A 99 16.41 9.82 0.61
N MET A 100 15.70 9.04 -0.21
CA MET A 100 16.28 7.95 -1.01
C MET A 100 16.67 8.44 -2.41
N GLU A 101 17.76 7.86 -2.94
CA GLU A 101 18.11 7.98 -4.36
C GLU A 101 17.24 7.03 -5.24
N PRO A 102 17.00 7.36 -6.52
CA PRO A 102 17.35 8.61 -7.19
C PRO A 102 16.45 9.77 -6.78
N HIS A 103 16.97 10.99 -6.75
CA HIS A 103 16.20 12.19 -6.49
C HIS A 103 15.40 12.63 -7.72
N ASP A 104 14.13 13.00 -7.49
CA ASP A 104 13.23 13.65 -8.43
C ASP A 104 12.47 14.74 -7.68
N ALA A 105 12.90 15.97 -7.85
CA ALA A 105 12.39 17.10 -7.09
C ALA A 105 10.90 17.38 -7.32
N GLU A 106 10.38 17.12 -8.54
CA GLU A 106 8.97 17.32 -8.86
C GLU A 106 8.11 16.25 -8.18
N LEU A 107 8.50 14.99 -8.29
CA LEU A 107 7.82 13.87 -7.65
C LEU A 107 7.85 13.98 -6.11
N GLU A 108 8.99 14.34 -5.52
CA GLU A 108 9.16 14.51 -4.08
C GLU A 108 8.29 15.66 -3.55
N ALA A 109 8.24 16.78 -4.28
CA ALA A 109 7.35 17.89 -3.94
C ALA A 109 5.87 17.49 -4.03
N ALA A 110 5.48 16.77 -5.08
CA ALA A 110 4.11 16.29 -5.24
C ALA A 110 3.70 15.30 -4.13
N ALA A 111 4.58 14.37 -3.77
CA ALA A 111 4.34 13.42 -2.69
C ALA A 111 4.18 14.14 -1.33
N SER A 112 5.04 15.13 -1.06
CA SER A 112 4.97 15.94 0.16
C SER A 112 3.66 16.75 0.20
N ALA A 113 3.27 17.38 -0.91
CA ALA A 113 2.02 18.13 -1.01
C ALA A 113 0.79 17.23 -0.78
N TYR A 114 0.81 15.99 -1.29
CA TYR A 114 -0.22 15.01 -1.03
C TYR A 114 -0.31 14.65 0.46
N ALA A 115 0.83 14.33 1.10
CA ALA A 115 0.87 14.01 2.53
C ALA A 115 0.36 15.17 3.40
N ASP A 116 0.67 16.41 3.04
CA ASP A 116 0.15 17.60 3.69
C ASP A 116 -1.35 17.78 3.51
N ALA A 117 -1.87 17.55 2.31
CA ALA A 117 -3.28 17.67 2.02
C ALA A 117 -4.12 16.66 2.82
N VAL A 118 -3.72 15.39 2.84
CA VAL A 118 -4.45 14.35 3.61
C VAL A 118 -4.33 14.57 5.11
N SER A 119 -3.22 15.07 5.61
CA SER A 119 -3.05 15.41 7.03
C SER A 119 -3.92 16.58 7.48
N LYS A 120 -4.26 17.50 6.57
CA LYS A 120 -5.24 18.57 6.84
C LYS A 120 -6.68 18.08 6.73
N LEU A 121 -6.92 17.12 5.86
CA LEU A 121 -8.25 16.55 5.64
C LEU A 121 -8.69 15.63 6.80
N GLU A 122 -7.78 14.90 7.40
CA GLU A 122 -8.09 13.94 8.48
C GLU A 122 -8.87 14.56 9.64
N PRO A 123 -8.41 15.63 10.32
CA PRO A 123 -9.14 16.23 11.42
C PRO A 123 -10.49 16.83 11.00
N LEU A 124 -10.57 17.34 9.78
CA LEU A 124 -11.82 17.89 9.24
C LEU A 124 -12.88 16.81 9.02
N LEU A 125 -12.49 15.67 8.46
CA LEU A 125 -13.41 14.54 8.28
C LEU A 125 -13.79 13.91 9.62
N LYS A 126 -12.86 13.86 10.58
CA LYS A 126 -13.17 13.40 11.93
C LYS A 126 -14.19 14.32 12.61
N GLU A 127 -13.99 15.64 12.53
CA GLU A 127 -14.92 16.61 13.08
C GLU A 127 -16.32 16.50 12.45
N ALA A 128 -16.37 16.30 11.14
CA ALA A 128 -17.62 16.13 10.42
C ALA A 128 -18.32 14.82 10.79
N ASP A 129 -17.57 13.71 10.87
CA ASP A 129 -18.12 12.42 11.26
C ASP A 129 -18.66 12.44 12.69
N ASP A 130 -17.91 12.98 13.65
CA ASP A 130 -18.36 13.15 15.03
C ASP A 130 -19.64 13.99 15.11
N TYR A 131 -19.71 15.10 14.36
CA TYR A 131 -20.86 15.99 14.34
C TYR A 131 -22.13 15.33 13.78
N TYR A 132 -22.00 14.63 12.65
CA TYR A 132 -23.15 14.01 11.98
C TYR A 132 -23.56 12.68 12.66
N SER A 133 -22.62 11.87 13.13
CA SER A 133 -22.91 10.59 13.77
C SER A 133 -23.57 10.76 15.16
N GLN A 134 -23.21 11.81 15.89
CA GLN A 134 -23.82 12.17 17.17
C GLN A 134 -25.11 12.98 17.00
N GLU A 135 -25.52 13.25 15.77
CA GLU A 135 -26.73 14.04 15.44
C GLU A 135 -26.74 15.47 16.02
N ASN A 136 -25.56 16.04 16.32
CA ASN A 136 -25.42 17.39 16.89
C ASN A 136 -26.06 18.49 16.03
N TYR A 137 -26.32 18.18 14.75
CA TYR A 137 -27.06 19.07 13.84
C TYR A 137 -28.52 19.35 14.30
N LYS A 138 -29.06 18.50 15.16
CA LYS A 138 -30.41 18.72 15.73
C LYS A 138 -30.38 19.85 16.76
N ASP A 139 -29.30 19.96 17.51
CA ASP A 139 -29.15 20.93 18.60
C ASP A 139 -28.87 22.35 18.05
N ASP A 140 -28.01 22.45 17.03
CA ASP A 140 -27.58 23.73 16.47
C ASP A 140 -28.29 24.11 15.16
N LYS A 141 -29.34 23.37 14.78
CA LYS A 141 -30.09 23.59 13.52
C LYS A 141 -29.20 23.62 12.28
N MET A 142 -28.23 22.72 12.23
CA MET A 142 -27.24 22.55 11.15
C MET A 142 -26.26 23.73 11.02
N ALA A 143 -26.08 24.56 12.03
CA ALA A 143 -25.20 25.73 11.94
C ALA A 143 -23.73 25.30 11.69
N LYS A 144 -23.22 24.36 12.46
CA LYS A 144 -21.87 23.84 12.29
C LYS A 144 -21.71 23.08 10.96
N GLY A 145 -22.70 22.30 10.55
CA GLY A 145 -22.68 21.60 9.26
C GLY A 145 -22.56 22.54 8.07
N LYS A 146 -23.27 23.66 8.09
CA LYS A 146 -23.15 24.74 7.08
C LYS A 146 -21.77 25.40 7.11
N ALA A 147 -21.19 25.62 8.28
CA ALA A 147 -19.87 26.21 8.42
C ALA A 147 -18.72 25.26 7.97
N MET A 148 -18.90 23.95 8.11
CA MET A 148 -17.93 22.95 7.63
C MET A 148 -18.02 22.74 6.11
N HIS A 149 -19.19 22.94 5.49
CA HIS A 149 -19.41 22.65 4.08
C HIS A 149 -18.31 23.20 3.14
N PRO A 150 -17.95 24.51 3.18
CA PRO A 150 -16.93 25.03 2.27
C PRO A 150 -15.53 24.47 2.47
N LYS A 151 -15.30 23.73 3.55
CA LYS A 151 -14.03 23.04 3.83
C LYS A 151 -14.05 21.59 3.34
N LEU A 152 -15.24 21.01 3.12
CA LEU A 152 -15.45 19.62 2.69
C LEU A 152 -15.58 19.48 1.17
N VAL A 153 -15.65 20.56 0.41
CA VAL A 153 -15.94 20.58 -1.03
C VAL A 153 -14.80 21.09 -1.89
#